data_8ef139dc7359bcafb7112e2021f3d804
#
_entry.id   8ef139dc7359bcafb7112e2021f3d804
#
_cell.length_a   1.000
_cell.length_b   1.000
_cell.length_c   1.000
_cell.angle_alpha   90.00
_cell.angle_beta   90.00
_cell.angle_gamma   90.00
#
_symmetry.space_group_name_H-M   'P 1'
#
loop_
_entity.id
_entity.type
_entity.pdbx_description
1 polymer ?
#
loop_
_entity_poly.entity_id
_entity_poly.type
_entity_poly.pdbx_seq_one_letter_code
_entity_poly.pdbx_strand_id
1 'polypeptide(L)'
;MLENTESQEMYLTTIYALQKKNGMVRSVDVADERGYSKVSVHNAMKRLEEFGYVTFHQGKITLTKCGIEKVKNIEQKHQTIASALKLIG
;
A
#
# COMPACT_ATOMS: atom_id res chain seq x y z
N MET A 1 11.16 5.14 13.21
CA MET A 1 10.93 5.08 13.16
C MET A 1 10.25 4.87 12.54
N LEU A 2 9.86 4.86 12.50
CA LEU A 2 9.17 4.77 12.14
C LEU A 2 8.82 4.65 10.97
N GLU A 3 8.72 5.11 10.29
CA GLU A 3 8.45 5.12 9.07
C GLU A 3 9.36 4.49 8.30
N ASN A 4 9.58 3.36 8.53
CA ASN A 4 10.49 2.64 7.75
C ASN A 4 9.81 2.13 6.50
N THR A 5 10.60 1.57 5.61
CA THR A 5 10.13 1.09 4.31
C THR A 5 9.07 0.02 4.45
N GLU A 6 9.20 -0.82 5.47
CA GLU A 6 8.23 -1.90 5.67
C GLU A 6 6.82 -1.38 5.91
N SER A 7 6.70 -0.32 6.72
CA SER A 7 5.39 0.27 6.97
C SER A 7 4.79 0.83 5.70
N GLN A 8 5.62 1.53 4.92
CA GLN A 8 5.16 2.10 3.67
C GLN A 8 4.69 1.00 2.71
N GLU A 9 5.47 -0.05 2.60
CA GLU A 9 5.13 -1.16 1.71
C GLU A 9 3.85 -1.84 2.14
N MET A 10 3.69 -2.03 3.44
CA MET A 10 2.47 -2.64 3.96
C MET A 10 1.24 -1.82 3.62
N TYR A 11 1.31 -0.51 3.84
CA TYR A 11 0.18 0.35 3.53
C TYR A 11 -0.13 0.33 2.04
N LEU A 12 0.90 0.41 1.21
CA LEU A 12 0.70 0.43 -0.23
C LEU A 12 0.08 -0.85 -0.73
N THR A 13 0.55 -2.00 -0.26
CA THR A 13 -0.03 -3.27 -0.70
C THR A 13 -1.45 -3.43 -0.19
N THR A 14 -1.73 -2.95 1.02
CA THR A 14 -3.08 -3.00 1.55
C THR A 14 -4.02 -2.14 0.71
N ILE A 15 -3.59 -0.93 0.35
CA ILE A 15 -4.40 -0.05 -0.48
C ILE A 15 -4.66 -0.68 -1.84
N TYR A 16 -3.64 -1.26 -2.42
CA TYR A 16 -3.76 -1.89 -3.73
C TYR A 16 -4.76 -3.04 -3.68
N ALA A 17 -4.67 -3.88 -2.66
CA ALA A 17 -5.58 -5.00 -2.50
C ALA A 17 -7.02 -4.53 -2.33
N LEU A 18 -7.22 -3.50 -1.50
CA LEU A 18 -8.56 -2.97 -1.29
C LEU A 18 -9.10 -2.31 -2.55
N GLN A 19 -8.23 -1.65 -3.30
CA GLN A 19 -8.66 -1.02 -4.54
C GLN A 19 -9.11 -2.05 -5.56
N LYS A 20 -8.41 -3.16 -5.66
CA LYS A 20 -8.79 -4.23 -6.56
C LYS A 20 -10.10 -4.87 -6.13
N LYS A 21 -10.32 -4.95 -4.83
CA LYS A 21 -11.51 -5.59 -4.30
C LYS A 21 -12.74 -4.69 -4.41
N ASN A 22 -12.61 -3.43 -4.03
CA ASN A 22 -13.73 -2.51 -3.92
C ASN A 22 -13.76 -1.41 -4.97
N GLY A 23 -12.68 -1.20 -5.68
CA GLY A 23 -12.58 -0.12 -6.67
C GLY A 23 -12.27 1.23 -6.07
N MET A 24 -12.51 1.41 -4.79
CA MET A 24 -12.28 2.67 -4.12
C MET A 24 -11.78 2.37 -2.72
N VAL A 25 -10.83 3.16 -2.24
CA VAL A 25 -10.25 2.95 -0.92
C VAL A 25 -10.38 4.23 -0.12
N ARG A 26 -10.78 4.08 1.13
CA ARG A 26 -10.84 5.19 2.07
C ARG A 26 -9.90 4.90 3.23
N SER A 27 -9.50 5.96 3.91
CA SER A 27 -8.62 5.77 5.07
C SER A 27 -9.27 4.88 6.12
N VAL A 28 -10.60 4.98 6.27
CA VAL A 28 -11.30 4.15 7.24
C VAL A 28 -11.24 2.67 6.84
N ASP A 29 -11.24 2.39 5.55
CA ASP A 29 -11.13 1.01 5.08
C ASP A 29 -9.78 0.41 5.45
N VAL A 30 -8.71 1.20 5.30
CA VAL A 30 -7.38 0.76 5.67
C VAL A 30 -7.29 0.55 7.17
N ALA A 31 -7.87 1.47 7.95
CA ALA A 31 -7.85 1.36 9.40
C ALA A 31 -8.55 0.07 9.85
N ASP A 32 -9.71 -0.22 9.25
CA ASP A 32 -10.45 -1.43 9.60
C ASP A 32 -9.70 -2.69 9.20
N GLU A 33 -9.12 -2.66 8.02
CA GLU A 33 -8.43 -3.84 7.49
C GLU A 33 -7.23 -4.20 8.35
N ARG A 34 -6.50 -3.20 8.85
CA ARG A 34 -5.27 -3.45 9.59
C ARG A 34 -5.44 -3.31 11.09
N GLY A 35 -6.61 -2.89 11.56
CA GLY A 35 -6.83 -2.71 12.99
C GLY A 35 -6.10 -1.51 13.55
N TYR A 36 -5.85 -0.49 12.75
CA TYR A 36 -5.15 0.71 13.19
C TYR A 36 -6.14 1.83 13.47
N SER A 37 -5.71 2.83 14.22
CA SER A 37 -6.54 3.99 14.49
C SER A 37 -6.64 4.85 13.23
N LYS A 38 -7.73 5.60 13.13
CA LYS A 38 -7.93 6.49 11.99
C LYS A 38 -6.84 7.54 11.92
N VAL A 39 -6.41 8.02 13.08
CA VAL A 39 -5.36 9.06 13.12
C VAL A 39 -4.06 8.52 12.56
N SER A 40 -3.69 7.30 12.96
CA SER A 40 -2.46 6.69 12.45
C SER A 40 -2.49 6.52 10.95
N VAL A 41 -3.62 6.04 10.43
CA VAL A 41 -3.76 5.85 8.99
C VAL A 41 -3.73 7.19 8.27
N HIS A 42 -4.41 8.19 8.81
CA HIS A 42 -4.43 9.51 8.21
C HIS A 42 -3.00 10.06 8.07
N ASN A 43 -2.22 9.96 9.14
CA ASN A 43 -0.85 10.45 9.12
C ASN A 43 0.01 9.67 8.12
N ALA A 44 -0.19 8.36 8.06
CA ALA A 44 0.54 7.52 7.12
C ALA A 44 0.20 7.90 5.68
N MET A 45 -1.08 8.15 5.41
CA MET A 45 -1.50 8.51 4.05
C MET A 45 -0.91 9.84 3.64
N LYS A 46 -0.84 10.80 4.57
CA LYS A 46 -0.21 12.08 4.26
C LYS A 46 1.26 11.91 3.91
N ARG A 47 1.95 11.02 4.62
CA ARG A 47 3.33 10.75 4.29
C ARG A 47 3.47 10.11 2.92
N LEU A 48 2.64 9.13 2.61
CA LEU A 48 2.67 8.49 1.30
C LEU A 48 2.36 9.47 0.19
N GLU A 49 1.47 10.43 0.48
CA GLU A 49 1.18 11.47 -0.49
C GLU A 49 2.41 12.34 -0.74
N GLU A 50 3.16 12.65 0.32
CA GLU A 50 4.37 13.43 0.17
C GLU A 50 5.41 12.73 -0.68
N PHE A 51 5.46 11.40 -0.59
CA PHE A 51 6.36 10.62 -1.43
C PHE A 51 5.85 10.47 -2.86
N GLY A 52 4.61 10.87 -3.10
CA GLY A 52 4.04 10.79 -4.44
C GLY A 52 3.45 9.44 -4.78
N TYR A 53 3.25 8.57 -3.79
CA TYR A 53 2.69 7.24 -4.05
C TYR A 53 1.18 7.23 -4.09
N VAL A 54 0.54 8.13 -3.37
CA VAL A 54 -0.92 8.19 -3.33
C VAL A 54 -1.38 9.63 -3.39
N THR A 55 -2.64 9.83 -3.77
CA THR A 55 -3.32 11.10 -3.55
C THR A 55 -4.34 10.84 -2.47
N PHE A 56 -4.45 11.76 -1.53
CA PHE A 56 -5.32 11.60 -0.37
C PHE A 56 -6.19 12.83 -0.29
N HIS A 57 -7.46 12.68 -0.56
CA HIS A 57 -8.37 13.81 -0.64
C HIS A 57 -9.71 13.45 -0.02
N GLN A 58 -10.10 14.18 1.01
CA GLN A 58 -11.39 13.97 1.68
C GLN A 58 -11.58 12.51 2.10
N GLY A 59 -10.53 11.93 2.64
CA GLY A 59 -10.58 10.56 3.12
C GLY A 59 -10.45 9.50 2.06
N LYS A 60 -10.43 9.88 0.79
CA LYS A 60 -10.26 8.92 -0.31
C LYS A 60 -8.80 8.79 -0.67
N ILE A 61 -8.39 7.58 -0.91
CA ILE A 61 -7.00 7.28 -1.25
C ILE A 61 -6.96 6.71 -2.66
N THR A 62 -6.11 7.27 -3.50
CA THR A 62 -5.92 6.78 -4.84
C THR A 62 -4.43 6.58 -5.07
N LEU A 63 -4.06 5.41 -5.57
CA LEU A 63 -2.67 5.16 -5.92
C LEU A 63 -2.30 5.93 -7.17
N THR A 64 -1.16 6.60 -7.11
CA THR A 64 -0.61 7.26 -8.29
C THR A 64 0.10 6.21 -9.13
N LYS A 65 0.54 6.63 -10.31
CA LYS A 65 1.34 5.74 -11.15
C LYS A 65 2.56 5.25 -10.41
N CYS A 66 3.24 6.16 -9.69
CA CYS A 66 4.41 5.79 -8.91
C CYS A 66 4.05 4.78 -7.82
N GLY A 67 2.90 4.98 -7.18
CA GLY A 67 2.45 4.06 -6.14
C GLY A 67 2.16 2.68 -6.69
N ILE A 68 1.52 2.62 -7.84
CA ILE A 68 1.22 1.35 -8.47
C ILE A 68 2.50 0.63 -8.86
N GLU A 69 3.46 1.37 -9.42
CA GLU A 69 4.73 0.77 -9.78
C GLU A 69 5.48 0.25 -8.55
N LYS A 70 5.40 1.00 -7.46
CA LYS A 70 6.04 0.57 -6.23
C LYS A 70 5.43 -0.73 -5.73
N VAL A 71 4.11 -0.84 -5.77
CA VAL A 71 3.43 -2.06 -5.33
C VAL A 71 3.80 -3.23 -6.23
N LYS A 72 3.82 -3.00 -7.53
CA LYS A 72 4.19 -4.06 -8.47
C LYS A 72 5.62 -4.54 -8.23
N ASN A 73 6.52 -3.64 -7.92
CA ASN A 73 7.90 -4.04 -7.60
C ASN A 73 7.94 -4.90 -6.36
N ILE A 74 7.17 -4.55 -5.34
CA ILE A 74 7.12 -5.33 -4.12
C ILE A 74 6.60 -6.74 -4.43
N GLU A 75 5.51 -6.82 -5.19
CA GLU A 75 4.92 -8.11 -5.53
C GLU A 75 5.84 -8.93 -6.42
N GLN A 76 6.54 -8.27 -7.34
CA GLN A 76 7.46 -8.97 -8.21
C GLN A 76 8.61 -9.61 -7.44
N LYS A 77 9.11 -8.93 -6.43
CA LYS A 77 10.15 -9.50 -5.59
C LYS A 77 9.71 -10.82 -5.00
N HIS A 78 8.51 -10.83 -4.45
CA HIS A 78 7.97 -12.03 -3.82
C HIS A 78 7.73 -13.12 -4.86
N GLN A 79 7.18 -12.74 -6.01
CA GLN A 79 6.91 -13.70 -7.06
C GLN A 79 8.18 -14.26 -7.68
N THR A 80 9.17 -13.41 -7.84
CA THR A 80 10.45 -13.84 -8.39
C THR A 80 11.08 -14.91 -7.52
N ILE A 81 11.04 -14.71 -6.22
CA ILE A 81 11.58 -15.70 -5.29
C ILE A 81 10.81 -17.01 -5.42
N ALA A 82 9.50 -16.94 -5.45
CA ALA A 82 8.68 -18.14 -5.57
C ALA A 82 8.93 -18.83 -6.90
N SER A 83 9.04 -18.07 -7.97
CA SER A 83 9.28 -18.64 -9.28
C SER A 83 10.63 -19.33 -9.33
N ALA A 84 11.65 -18.73 -8.74
CA ALA A 84 12.96 -19.33 -8.71
C ALA A 84 12.93 -20.67 -7.99
N LEU A 85 12.22 -20.73 -6.88
CA LEU A 85 12.08 -21.99 -6.15
C LEU A 85 11.39 -23.03 -6.98
N LYS A 86 10.34 -22.65 -7.69
CA LYS A 86 9.63 -23.59 -8.54
C LYS A 86 10.49 -24.11 -9.66
N LEU A 87 11.26 -23.22 -10.27
CA LEU A 87 12.13 -23.63 -11.37
C LEU A 87 13.21 -24.58 -10.92
N ILE A 88 13.72 -24.36 -9.72
CA ILE A 88 14.76 -25.19 -9.17
C ILE A 88 14.18 -26.50 -8.69
N GLY A 89 13.07 -26.42 -8.02
CA GLY A 89 12.41 -27.59 -7.47
C GLY A 89 11.62 -28.32 -8.52
#